data_30130383b354282d63046fb1b062141a
#
_entry.id   30130383b354282d63046fb1b062141a
#
_cell.length_a   1.000
_cell.length_b   1.000
_cell.length_c   1.000
_cell.angle_alpha   90.00
_cell.angle_beta   90.00
_cell.angle_gamma   90.00
#
_symmetry.space_group_name_H-M   'P 1'
#
loop_
_entity.id
_entity.type
_entity.pdbx_description
1 polymer ?
#
loop_
_entity_poly.entity_id
_entity_poly.type
_entity_poly.pdbx_seq_one_letter_code
_entity_poly.pdbx_strand_id
1 'polypeptide(L)'
;DRSVSRGLGDVYKRQVFMGDGGLQMNLQELGTIMEQKAPVKMILLNNNFLGNVRQWQAMFFNRRYSFTPMMNPDYMKIASAYDIPARRVMTREELAKAIDEMIATDGPFLLEACVEEEGNVMPMTPPGGSVNQMLLEC
;
A
#
# COMPACT_ATOMS: atom_id res chain seq x y z
N ASP A 1 17.79 -11.73 20.80
CA ASP A 1 17.76 -11.91 19.36
C ASP A 1 18.57 -10.81 18.68
N ARG A 2 19.60 -11.23 17.98
CA ARG A 2 20.47 -10.35 17.22
C ARG A 2 20.10 -10.30 15.73
N SER A 3 18.91 -10.69 15.38
CA SER A 3 18.46 -10.48 14.04
C SER A 3 18.53 -8.99 13.77
N VAL A 4 19.34 -8.61 12.80
CA VAL A 4 19.45 -7.22 12.37
C VAL A 4 18.06 -6.75 12.02
N SER A 5 17.48 -5.96 12.89
CA SER A 5 16.23 -5.26 12.57
C SER A 5 16.50 -4.46 11.32
N ARG A 6 15.95 -4.91 10.22
CA ARG A 6 15.97 -4.15 8.97
C ARG A 6 14.93 -3.07 9.04
N GLY A 7 15.17 -2.10 9.88
CA GLY A 7 14.30 -0.95 9.98
C GLY A 7 13.50 -0.93 11.26
N LEU A 8 12.29 -0.70 11.16
CA LEU A 8 11.40 -0.11 12.09
C LEU A 8 10.87 -1.12 13.11
N GLY A 9 11.52 -1.23 14.26
CA GLY A 9 10.89 -1.75 15.43
C GLY A 9 11.09 -3.25 15.69
N ASP A 10 10.15 -3.81 16.35
CA ASP A 10 10.13 -5.15 16.88
C ASP A 10 10.20 -6.21 15.76
N VAL A 11 11.09 -7.17 15.92
CA VAL A 11 11.22 -8.30 14.99
C VAL A 11 9.97 -9.16 14.90
N TYR A 12 9.08 -9.05 15.87
CA TYR A 12 7.81 -9.77 15.90
C TYR A 12 6.64 -9.03 15.27
N LYS A 13 6.83 -7.75 14.94
CA LYS A 13 5.81 -6.92 14.31
C LYS A 13 6.39 -6.23 13.09
N ARG A 14 6.01 -6.67 11.91
CA ARG A 14 6.45 -6.09 10.65
C ARG A 14 5.28 -5.41 9.98
N GLN A 15 5.47 -4.16 9.58
CA GLN A 15 4.51 -3.42 8.77
C GLN A 15 5.00 -3.32 7.34
N VAL A 16 4.08 -3.41 6.41
CA VAL A 16 4.34 -3.14 5.00
C VAL A 16 3.27 -2.22 4.45
N PHE A 17 3.69 -1.14 3.81
CA PHE A 17 2.81 -0.24 3.06
C PHE A 17 2.91 -0.58 1.59
N MET A 18 1.79 -0.70 0.93
CA MET A 18 1.72 -1.04 -0.48
C MET A 18 0.54 -0.39 -1.16
N GLY A 19 0.67 -0.09 -2.45
CA GLY A 19 -0.45 0.28 -3.30
C GLY A 19 -1.20 -0.95 -3.80
N ASP A 20 -2.39 -0.74 -4.33
CA ASP A 20 -3.25 -1.79 -4.90
C ASP A 20 -2.58 -2.56 -6.04
N GLY A 21 -1.88 -1.87 -6.95
CA GLY A 21 -1.08 -2.52 -7.99
C GLY A 21 0.04 -3.39 -7.42
N GLY A 22 0.73 -2.90 -6.37
CA GLY A 22 1.79 -3.65 -5.70
C GLY A 22 1.29 -4.91 -5.03
N LEU A 23 0.14 -4.86 -4.35
CA LEU A 23 -0.47 -6.03 -3.76
C LEU A 23 -0.91 -7.04 -4.82
N GLN A 24 -1.57 -6.60 -5.90
CA GLN A 24 -1.99 -7.51 -6.96
C GLN A 24 -0.83 -8.27 -7.62
N MET A 25 0.32 -7.64 -7.75
CA MET A 25 1.51 -8.29 -8.30
C MET A 25 2.13 -9.33 -7.37
N ASN A 26 1.77 -9.34 -6.09
CA ASN A 26 2.35 -10.19 -5.05
C ASN A 26 1.29 -10.95 -4.23
N LEU A 27 0.10 -11.14 -4.76
CA LEU A 27 -0.99 -11.83 -4.05
C LEU A 27 -0.62 -13.24 -3.58
N GLN A 28 0.25 -13.92 -4.30
CA GLN A 28 0.72 -15.27 -3.95
C GLN A 28 1.45 -15.31 -2.60
N GLU A 29 2.05 -14.21 -2.16
CA GLU A 29 2.75 -14.14 -0.88
C GLU A 29 1.81 -14.23 0.34
N LEU A 30 0.51 -14.01 0.13
CA LEU A 30 -0.49 -14.26 1.18
C LEU A 30 -0.51 -15.74 1.59
N GLY A 31 -0.21 -16.65 0.65
CA GLY A 31 -0.04 -18.07 0.93
C GLY A 31 1.12 -18.33 1.90
N THR A 32 2.26 -17.71 1.67
CA THR A 32 3.43 -17.79 2.56
C THR A 32 3.11 -17.22 3.95
N ILE A 33 2.42 -16.08 3.99
CA ILE A 33 2.02 -15.44 5.26
C ILE A 33 1.09 -16.35 6.07
N MET A 34 0.12 -16.98 5.41
CA MET A 34 -0.81 -17.93 6.03
C MET A 34 -0.07 -19.17 6.54
N GLU A 35 0.74 -19.81 5.70
CA GLU A 35 1.46 -21.04 6.04
C GLU A 35 2.42 -20.83 7.21
N GLN A 36 3.19 -19.75 7.18
CA GLN A 36 4.18 -19.43 8.20
C GLN A 36 3.60 -18.70 9.43
N LYS A 37 2.31 -18.37 9.40
CA LYS A 37 1.64 -17.55 10.42
C LYS A 37 2.42 -16.26 10.74
N ALA A 38 3.00 -15.66 9.70
CA ALA A 38 3.88 -14.51 9.84
C ALA A 38 3.08 -13.29 10.32
N PRO A 39 3.47 -12.61 11.43
CA PRO A 39 2.71 -11.51 12.01
C PRO A 39 2.92 -10.20 11.23
N VAL A 40 2.60 -10.22 9.94
CA VAL A 40 2.76 -9.07 9.04
C VAL A 40 1.51 -8.20 9.08
N LYS A 41 1.69 -6.92 9.36
CA LYS A 41 0.63 -5.90 9.25
C LYS A 41 0.73 -5.23 7.88
N MET A 42 -0.21 -5.54 7.02
CA MET A 42 -0.27 -5.04 5.65
C MET A 42 -1.20 -3.84 5.59
N ILE A 43 -0.69 -2.70 5.14
CA ILE A 43 -1.46 -1.47 4.96
C ILE A 43 -1.52 -1.21 3.45
N LEU A 44 -2.70 -1.45 2.90
CA LEU A 44 -3.01 -1.29 1.50
C LEU A 44 -3.61 0.09 1.25
N LEU A 45 -2.90 0.94 0.52
CA LEU A 45 -3.40 2.21 0.04
C LEU A 45 -4.04 1.99 -1.33
N ASN A 46 -5.37 1.95 -1.35
CA ASN A 46 -6.14 1.67 -2.55
C ASN A 46 -6.68 2.96 -3.16
N ASN A 47 -6.10 3.39 -4.28
CA ASN A 47 -6.56 4.53 -5.05
C ASN A 47 -7.13 4.15 -6.44
N ASN A 48 -7.26 2.86 -6.75
CA ASN A 48 -7.70 2.30 -8.03
C ASN A 48 -6.86 2.75 -9.24
N PHE A 49 -5.58 3.07 -9.00
CA PHE A 49 -4.67 3.48 -10.06
C PHE A 49 -3.25 2.95 -9.84
N LEU A 50 -2.52 2.77 -10.92
CA LEU A 50 -1.07 2.77 -10.89
C LEU A 50 -0.60 4.22 -10.67
N GLY A 51 -0.67 4.69 -9.42
CA GLY A 51 -0.60 6.11 -9.06
C GLY A 51 0.67 6.80 -9.55
N ASN A 52 1.82 6.18 -9.37
CA ASN A 52 3.10 6.74 -9.83
C ASN A 52 3.14 6.88 -11.37
N VAL A 53 2.64 5.89 -12.10
CA VAL A 53 2.57 5.94 -13.57
C VAL A 53 1.59 7.02 -14.03
N ARG A 54 0.44 7.12 -13.36
CA ARG A 54 -0.56 8.17 -13.63
C ARG A 54 0.03 9.56 -13.41
N GLN A 55 0.75 9.78 -12.30
CA GLN A 55 1.42 11.06 -12.02
C GLN A 55 2.39 11.45 -13.13
N TRP A 56 3.18 10.50 -13.61
CA TRP A 56 4.09 10.74 -14.75
C TRP A 56 3.34 11.10 -16.02
N GLN A 57 2.25 10.43 -16.32
CA GLN A 57 1.41 10.74 -17.47
C GLN A 57 0.77 12.13 -17.36
N ALA A 58 0.38 12.52 -16.15
CA ALA A 58 -0.14 13.86 -15.90
C ALA A 58 0.91 14.94 -16.17
N MET A 59 2.11 14.77 -15.63
CA MET A 59 3.17 15.78 -15.64
C MET A 59 3.90 15.88 -16.98
N PHE A 60 4.22 14.75 -17.60
CA PHE A 60 5.12 14.71 -18.76
C PHE A 60 4.44 14.35 -20.08
N PHE A 61 3.18 13.91 -20.04
CA PHE A 61 2.44 13.47 -21.24
C PHE A 61 1.10 14.20 -21.41
N ASN A 62 0.97 15.44 -20.93
CA ASN A 62 -0.22 16.28 -21.08
C ASN A 62 -1.50 15.57 -20.63
N ARG A 63 -1.46 14.84 -19.50
CA ARG A 63 -2.58 14.06 -18.94
C ARG A 63 -3.18 13.04 -19.92
N ARG A 64 -2.37 12.55 -20.83
CA ARG A 64 -2.79 11.44 -21.72
C ARG A 64 -2.63 10.12 -20.98
N TYR A 65 -3.64 9.78 -20.20
CA TYR A 65 -3.67 8.56 -19.40
C TYR A 65 -3.85 7.31 -20.26
N SER A 66 -3.05 6.29 -20.00
CA SER A 66 -3.14 5.01 -20.70
C SER A 66 -2.82 3.87 -19.73
N PHE A 67 -3.73 2.91 -19.60
CA PHE A 67 -3.58 1.70 -18.80
C PHE A 67 -3.21 1.92 -17.32
N THR A 68 -3.60 3.05 -16.75
CA THR A 68 -3.34 3.37 -15.33
C THR A 68 -4.51 3.12 -14.38
N PRO A 69 -5.80 3.20 -14.82
CA PRO A 69 -6.92 2.80 -13.97
C PRO A 69 -6.86 1.30 -13.68
N MET A 70 -7.18 0.93 -12.45
CA MET A 70 -7.21 -0.46 -12.01
C MET A 70 -8.63 -0.87 -11.62
N MET A 71 -9.08 -2.04 -12.09
CA MET A 71 -10.25 -2.73 -11.55
C MET A 71 -9.76 -3.69 -10.47
N ASN A 72 -9.88 -3.25 -9.23
CA ASN A 72 -9.41 -4.03 -8.09
C ASN A 72 -10.42 -5.11 -7.70
N PRO A 73 -9.94 -6.31 -7.30
CA PRO A 73 -10.77 -7.31 -6.66
C PRO A 73 -11.21 -6.86 -5.26
N ASP A 74 -12.15 -7.58 -4.67
CA ASP A 74 -12.50 -7.36 -3.27
C ASP A 74 -11.40 -7.93 -2.37
N TYR A 75 -10.54 -7.07 -1.87
CA TYR A 75 -9.41 -7.46 -1.01
C TYR A 75 -9.84 -8.07 0.32
N MET A 76 -11.05 -7.76 0.81
CA MET A 76 -11.59 -8.40 2.01
C MET A 76 -11.86 -9.88 1.77
N LYS A 77 -12.41 -10.22 0.60
CA LYS A 77 -12.62 -11.63 0.20
C LYS A 77 -11.31 -12.35 -0.05
N ILE A 78 -10.34 -11.68 -0.63
CA ILE A 78 -9.00 -12.25 -0.85
C ILE A 78 -8.34 -12.56 0.50
N ALA A 79 -8.31 -11.61 1.42
CA ALA A 79 -7.75 -11.83 2.76
C ALA A 79 -8.46 -12.98 3.49
N SER A 80 -9.79 -13.02 3.41
CA SER A 80 -10.59 -14.10 3.98
C SER A 80 -10.26 -15.47 3.39
N ALA A 81 -9.96 -15.56 2.09
CA ALA A 81 -9.56 -16.82 1.44
C ALA A 81 -8.22 -17.36 1.95
N TYR A 82 -7.39 -16.51 2.56
CA TYR A 82 -6.12 -16.88 3.21
C TYR A 82 -6.20 -16.85 4.74
N ASP A 83 -7.41 -16.86 5.31
CA ASP A 83 -7.64 -16.79 6.77
C ASP A 83 -6.94 -15.59 7.44
N ILE A 84 -6.76 -14.48 6.71
CA ILE A 84 -6.15 -13.26 7.19
C ILE A 84 -7.24 -12.28 7.62
N PRO A 85 -7.30 -11.87 8.91
CA PRO A 85 -8.20 -10.82 9.35
C PRO A 85 -7.96 -9.53 8.55
N ALA A 86 -9.05 -8.88 8.13
CA ALA A 86 -8.95 -7.70 7.30
C ALA A 86 -10.04 -6.67 7.62
N ARG A 87 -9.70 -5.40 7.38
CA ARG A 87 -10.64 -4.29 7.50
C ARG A 87 -10.43 -3.28 6.38
N ARG A 88 -11.55 -2.80 5.82
CA ARG A 88 -11.57 -1.67 4.89
C ARG A 88 -12.01 -0.41 5.63
N VAL A 89 -11.36 0.70 5.36
CA VAL A 89 -11.71 2.03 5.83
C VAL A 89 -11.88 2.98 4.65
N MET A 90 -12.94 3.78 4.71
CA MET A 90 -13.32 4.74 3.67
C MET A 90 -13.19 6.17 4.16
N THR A 91 -13.11 6.37 5.46
CA THR A 91 -13.06 7.70 6.08
C THR A 91 -11.92 7.81 7.08
N ARG A 92 -11.50 9.05 7.34
CA ARG A 92 -10.43 9.33 8.30
C ARG A 92 -10.83 8.98 9.74
N GLU A 93 -12.11 9.10 10.07
CA GLU A 93 -12.67 8.83 11.40
C GLU A 93 -12.56 7.34 11.75
N GLU A 94 -12.68 6.47 10.74
CA GLU A 94 -12.56 5.02 10.94
C GLU A 94 -11.10 4.56 11.10
N LEU A 95 -10.15 5.33 10.58
CA LEU A 95 -8.76 4.91 10.43
C LEU A 95 -8.08 4.62 11.77
N ALA A 96 -8.23 5.50 12.75
CA ALA A 96 -7.57 5.34 14.06
C ALA A 96 -7.99 4.02 14.72
N LYS A 97 -9.31 3.76 14.76
CA LYS A 97 -9.87 2.53 15.32
C LYS A 97 -9.41 1.27 14.56
N ALA A 98 -9.30 1.36 13.24
CA ALA A 98 -8.85 0.26 12.41
C ALA A 98 -7.35 -0.04 12.60
N ILE A 99 -6.54 0.98 12.85
CA ILE A 99 -5.12 0.82 13.21
C ILE A 99 -4.99 0.16 14.58
N ASP A 100 -5.76 0.59 15.57
CA ASP A 100 -5.75 -0.04 16.89
C ASP A 100 -6.14 -1.52 16.83
N GLU A 101 -7.16 -1.86 16.05
CA GLU A 101 -7.59 -3.23 15.80
C GLU A 101 -6.46 -4.05 15.13
N MET A 102 -5.84 -3.49 14.10
CA MET A 102 -4.71 -4.13 13.40
C MET A 102 -3.55 -4.39 14.36
N ILE A 103 -3.20 -3.45 15.22
CA ILE A 103 -2.10 -3.59 16.17
C ILE A 103 -2.43 -4.60 17.27
N ALA A 104 -3.67 -4.61 17.75
CA ALA A 104 -4.12 -5.51 18.80
C ALA A 104 -4.30 -6.98 18.32
N THR A 105 -4.46 -7.19 17.03
CA THR A 105 -4.62 -8.54 16.47
C THR A 105 -3.29 -9.30 16.49
N ASP A 106 -3.27 -10.49 17.03
CA ASP A 106 -2.14 -11.39 16.87
C ASP A 106 -2.11 -11.97 15.45
N GLY A 107 -0.88 -12.14 14.90
CA GLY A 107 -0.71 -12.67 13.55
C GLY A 107 -0.85 -11.62 12.44
N PRO A 108 -1.10 -12.06 11.19
CA PRO A 108 -1.24 -11.17 10.05
C PRO A 108 -2.52 -10.34 10.12
N PHE A 109 -2.52 -9.19 9.45
CA PHE A 109 -3.70 -8.35 9.28
C PHE A 109 -3.60 -7.54 8.00
N LEU A 110 -4.68 -7.39 7.26
CA LEU A 110 -4.78 -6.52 6.10
C LEU A 110 -5.70 -5.34 6.40
N LEU A 111 -5.13 -4.14 6.44
CA LEU A 111 -5.87 -2.89 6.52
C LEU A 111 -5.91 -2.22 5.15
N GLU A 112 -7.08 -2.20 4.52
CA GLU A 112 -7.29 -1.47 3.27
C GLU A 112 -7.80 -0.06 3.57
N ALA A 113 -7.01 0.93 3.20
CA ALA A 113 -7.40 2.34 3.25
C ALA A 113 -7.70 2.82 1.82
N CYS A 114 -8.96 3.17 1.57
CA CYS A 114 -9.36 3.80 0.31
C CYS A 114 -8.92 5.26 0.35
N VAL A 115 -8.08 5.65 -0.61
CA VAL A 115 -7.47 6.98 -0.66
C VAL A 115 -7.82 7.69 -1.96
N GLU A 116 -7.53 8.98 -2.02
CA GLU A 116 -7.77 9.80 -3.22
C GLU A 116 -7.00 9.30 -4.43
N GLU A 117 -7.60 9.44 -5.61
CA GLU A 117 -7.03 8.98 -6.88
C GLU A 117 -5.78 9.77 -7.28
N GLU A 118 -5.73 11.07 -6.96
CA GLU A 118 -4.71 12.00 -7.42
C GLU A 118 -3.79 12.52 -6.30
N GLY A 119 -3.57 11.73 -5.28
CA GLY A 119 -2.55 12.03 -4.26
C GLY A 119 -1.15 11.95 -4.84
N ASN A 120 -0.68 13.03 -5.47
CA ASN A 120 0.64 13.05 -6.10
C ASN A 120 1.76 13.13 -5.07
N VAL A 121 2.86 12.43 -5.34
CA VAL A 121 4.05 12.43 -4.49
C VAL A 121 4.96 13.59 -4.89
N MET A 122 5.05 14.60 -4.02
CA MET A 122 5.89 15.77 -4.19
C MET A 122 6.75 16.01 -2.93
N PRO A 123 7.94 16.57 -3.04
CA PRO A 123 8.65 16.94 -4.26
C PRO A 123 9.21 15.75 -5.03
N MET A 124 9.37 15.88 -6.35
CA MET A 124 9.98 14.85 -7.16
C MET A 124 11.07 15.39 -8.10
N THR A 125 12.07 14.58 -8.38
CA THR A 125 13.09 14.90 -9.40
C THR A 125 12.59 14.41 -10.76
N PRO A 126 12.58 15.25 -11.80
CA PRO A 126 12.17 14.83 -13.13
C PRO A 126 13.16 13.82 -13.74
N PRO A 127 12.72 13.00 -14.70
CA PRO A 127 13.60 12.06 -15.37
C PRO A 127 14.84 12.74 -15.96
N GLY A 128 16.03 12.22 -15.63
CA GLY A 128 17.31 12.80 -16.08
C GLY A 128 17.70 14.10 -15.39
N GLY A 129 16.90 14.59 -14.46
CA GLY A 129 17.20 15.77 -13.66
C GLY A 129 18.15 15.47 -12.50
N SER A 130 18.81 16.50 -11.98
CA SER A 130 19.59 16.42 -10.76
C SER A 130 18.75 16.79 -9.53
N VAL A 131 19.24 16.45 -8.33
CA VAL A 131 18.52 16.64 -7.05
C VAL A 131 18.16 18.11 -6.77
N ASN A 132 18.89 19.05 -7.35
CA ASN A 132 18.60 20.48 -7.24
C ASN A 132 17.54 21.00 -8.22
N GLN A 133 16.99 20.12 -9.07
CA GLN A 133 15.94 20.43 -10.05
C GLN A 133 14.60 19.81 -9.65
N MET A 134 14.33 19.77 -8.36
CA MET A 134 13.07 19.19 -7.87
C MET A 134 11.86 20.02 -8.31
N LEU A 135 10.83 19.31 -8.74
CA LEU A 135 9.48 19.83 -8.94
C LEU A 135 8.75 19.80 -7.60
N LEU A 136 8.13 20.91 -7.23
CA LEU A 136 7.44 21.07 -5.94
C LEU A 136 5.92 20.87 -6.07
N GLU A 137 5.40 21.02 -7.27
CA GLU A 137 3.97 20.94 -7.60
C GLU A 137 3.73 20.39 -9.02
N CYS A 138 2.51 19.93 -9.31
CA CYS A 138 2.09 19.44 -10.63
C CYS A 138 1.24 20.46 -11.36
#